data_7923ddc5f1e59e6fbcce0c461f6e50dd
#
_entry.id   7923ddc5f1e59e6fbcce0c461f6e50dd
#
_cell.length_a   1.000
_cell.length_b   1.000
_cell.length_c   1.000
_cell.angle_alpha   90.00
_cell.angle_beta   90.00
_cell.angle_gamma   90.00
#
_symmetry.space_group_name_H-M   'P 1'
#
loop_
_entity.id
_entity.type
_entity.pdbx_description
1 polymer ?
#
loop_
_entity_poly.entity_id
_entity_poly.type
_entity_poly.pdbx_seq_one_letter_code
_entity_poly.pdbx_strand_id
1 'polypeptide(L)'
;MCIRDRVDGLSVGLCGDLKNGRTVHSLIKALAKFEGIKFFLIAPRELAVPEYMRAFMREHGMWFTEVTGLEAVIPQLDVLYMTRIQRERFVDPLEYERCKGVYVLTRRKLDRAKKELLVMHPLPRVDEIAIDVDDDPRAVYFEQARYGMYARMALLTDLANQEREKPEPVEIGVKPVCSNPNCITQTEHYLPPLVKQNGGVDCCAYCDKELR
;
A
#
# COMPACT_ATOMS: atom_id res chain seq x y z
N MET A 1 -7.92 0.80 27.99
CA MET A 1 -6.86 0.43 27.04
C MET A 1 -7.20 1.07 25.71
N CYS A 2 -6.39 1.98 25.22
CA CYS A 2 -6.67 2.73 24.00
C CYS A 2 -6.36 1.85 22.77
N ILE A 3 -7.17 1.90 21.70
CA ILE A 3 -6.87 1.24 20.41
C ILE A 3 -5.47 1.62 19.89
N ARG A 4 -5.01 2.84 20.22
CA ARG A 4 -3.70 3.35 19.80
C ARG A 4 -2.52 2.57 20.41
N ASP A 5 -2.74 1.79 21.45
CA ASP A 5 -1.70 1.08 22.19
C ASP A 5 -1.57 -0.40 21.77
N ARG A 6 -2.47 -0.89 20.91
CA ARG A 6 -2.52 -2.30 20.48
C ARG A 6 -3.02 -2.42 19.05
N VAL A 7 -2.31 -3.20 18.25
CA VAL A 7 -2.68 -3.53 16.86
C VAL A 7 -3.39 -4.87 16.76
N ASP A 8 -3.03 -5.83 17.61
CA ASP A 8 -3.64 -7.18 17.59
C ASP A 8 -5.14 -7.15 17.90
N GLY A 9 -5.87 -7.99 17.19
CA GLY A 9 -7.31 -8.19 17.38
C GLY A 9 -8.19 -7.09 16.81
N LEU A 10 -7.65 -6.12 16.06
CA LEU A 10 -8.44 -5.03 15.47
C LEU A 10 -9.38 -5.52 14.35
N SER A 11 -10.55 -4.89 14.29
CA SER A 11 -11.48 -4.98 13.16
C SER A 11 -11.23 -3.82 12.21
N VAL A 12 -10.63 -4.12 11.05
CA VAL A 12 -10.16 -3.12 10.08
C VAL A 12 -11.05 -3.14 8.83
N GLY A 13 -11.75 -2.06 8.58
CA GLY A 13 -12.50 -1.83 7.34
C GLY A 13 -11.62 -1.13 6.30
N LEU A 14 -11.47 -1.73 5.13
CA LEU A 14 -10.83 -1.14 3.97
C LEU A 14 -11.92 -0.80 2.96
N CYS A 15 -12.10 0.49 2.64
CA CYS A 15 -13.26 0.95 1.87
C CYS A 15 -12.86 1.76 0.65
N GLY A 16 -13.42 1.44 -0.52
CA GLY A 16 -13.25 2.16 -1.77
C GLY A 16 -12.62 1.34 -2.90
N ASP A 17 -11.54 1.82 -3.51
CA ASP A 17 -10.82 1.09 -4.57
C ASP A 17 -9.81 0.10 -3.97
N LEU A 18 -10.25 -1.13 -3.74
CA LEU A 18 -9.39 -2.20 -3.22
C LEU A 18 -8.64 -2.94 -4.32
N LYS A 19 -9.08 -2.80 -5.58
CA LYS A 19 -8.46 -3.44 -6.74
C LYS A 19 -7.12 -2.79 -7.10
N ASN A 20 -7.09 -1.46 -7.20
CA ASN A 20 -5.93 -0.70 -7.64
C ASN A 20 -5.19 -0.01 -6.48
N GLY A 21 -5.73 -0.06 -5.27
CA GLY A 21 -5.23 0.61 -4.09
C GLY A 21 -3.93 0.01 -3.54
N ARG A 22 -2.76 0.43 -4.06
CA ARG A 22 -1.45 -0.05 -3.57
C ARG A 22 -1.25 0.15 -2.07
N THR A 23 -1.80 1.24 -1.52
CA THR A 23 -1.76 1.50 -0.08
C THR A 23 -2.55 0.46 0.71
N VAL A 24 -3.68 0.00 0.19
CA VAL A 24 -4.48 -1.09 0.77
C VAL A 24 -3.69 -2.39 0.79
N HIS A 25 -3.09 -2.77 -0.35
CA HIS A 25 -2.32 -4.01 -0.46
C HIS A 25 -1.10 -4.00 0.48
N SER A 26 -0.40 -2.87 0.58
CA SER A 26 0.72 -2.71 1.50
C SER A 26 0.27 -2.77 2.96
N LEU A 27 -0.87 -2.16 3.29
CA LEU A 27 -1.44 -2.19 4.64
C LEU A 27 -1.84 -3.60 5.06
N ILE A 28 -2.51 -4.36 4.18
CA ILE A 28 -2.84 -5.78 4.43
C ILE A 28 -1.57 -6.57 4.74
N LYS A 29 -0.52 -6.43 3.91
CA LYS A 29 0.75 -7.12 4.12
C LYS A 29 1.46 -6.70 5.42
N ALA A 30 1.39 -5.44 5.79
CA ALA A 30 1.97 -4.95 7.04
C ALA A 30 1.22 -5.51 8.26
N LEU A 31 -0.12 -5.52 8.20
CA LEU A 31 -0.97 -6.02 9.27
C LEU A 31 -0.97 -7.56 9.38
N ALA A 32 -0.54 -8.29 8.35
CA ALA A 32 -0.33 -9.73 8.41
C ALA A 32 0.72 -10.18 9.44
N LYS A 33 1.52 -9.24 9.96
CA LYS A 33 2.52 -9.49 11.02
C LYS A 33 1.91 -9.47 12.43
N PHE A 34 0.63 -9.13 12.57
CA PHE A 34 -0.08 -9.01 13.83
C PHE A 34 -1.18 -10.06 13.93
N GLU A 35 -1.54 -10.44 15.15
CA GLU A 35 -2.46 -11.54 15.39
C GLU A 35 -3.92 -11.08 15.51
N GLY A 36 -4.84 -11.92 15.07
CA GLY A 36 -6.28 -11.77 15.33
C GLY A 36 -6.96 -10.62 14.61
N ILE A 37 -6.34 -10.01 13.61
CA ILE A 37 -6.93 -8.91 12.83
C ILE A 37 -8.06 -9.43 11.94
N LYS A 38 -9.20 -8.72 11.95
CA LYS A 38 -10.36 -9.00 11.11
C LYS A 38 -10.50 -7.95 10.04
N PHE A 39 -10.46 -8.36 8.77
CA PHE A 39 -10.59 -7.46 7.64
C PHE A 39 -12.01 -7.45 7.08
N PHE A 40 -12.59 -6.26 6.95
CA PHE A 40 -13.82 -6.01 6.22
C PHE A 40 -13.45 -5.29 4.91
N LEU A 41 -13.55 -6.01 3.80
CA LEU A 41 -13.19 -5.51 2.46
C LEU A 41 -14.43 -4.92 1.81
N ILE A 42 -14.55 -3.59 1.84
CA ILE A 42 -15.77 -2.85 1.50
C ILE A 42 -15.57 -2.21 0.13
N ALA A 43 -16.07 -2.86 -0.91
CA ALA A 43 -15.93 -2.39 -2.29
C ALA A 43 -17.07 -2.87 -3.18
N PRO A 44 -17.40 -2.15 -4.27
CA PRO A 44 -18.22 -2.71 -5.34
C PRO A 44 -17.45 -3.86 -6.00
N ARG A 45 -18.16 -4.75 -6.69
CA ARG A 45 -17.54 -5.95 -7.29
C ARG A 45 -16.40 -5.64 -8.24
N GLU A 46 -16.54 -4.56 -8.99
CA GLU A 46 -15.58 -4.07 -9.99
C GLU A 46 -14.25 -3.62 -9.35
N LEU A 47 -14.31 -3.19 -8.09
CA LEU A 47 -13.17 -2.68 -7.31
C LEU A 47 -12.77 -3.60 -6.14
N ALA A 48 -13.26 -4.84 -6.14
CA ALA A 48 -12.92 -5.84 -5.12
C ALA A 48 -11.41 -6.17 -5.13
N VAL A 49 -10.93 -6.65 -4.00
CA VAL A 49 -9.53 -7.08 -3.85
C VAL A 49 -9.16 -8.12 -4.91
N PRO A 50 -8.00 -8.00 -5.58
CA PRO A 50 -7.54 -8.97 -6.57
C PRO A 50 -7.28 -10.36 -5.98
N GLU A 51 -7.39 -11.40 -6.82
CA GLU A 51 -7.24 -12.79 -6.36
C GLU A 51 -5.88 -13.08 -5.73
N TYR A 52 -4.80 -12.50 -6.25
CA TYR A 52 -3.47 -12.69 -5.64
C TYR A 52 -3.39 -12.18 -4.19
N MET A 53 -4.17 -11.14 -3.85
CA MET A 53 -4.22 -10.60 -2.49
C MET A 53 -5.11 -11.46 -1.59
N ARG A 54 -6.24 -12.00 -2.12
CA ARG A 54 -7.05 -12.98 -1.39
C ARG A 54 -6.26 -14.24 -1.10
N ALA A 55 -5.49 -14.74 -2.09
CA ALA A 55 -4.60 -15.89 -1.91
C ALA A 55 -3.58 -15.61 -0.79
N PHE A 56 -2.90 -14.46 -0.84
CA PHE A 56 -1.99 -14.03 0.23
C PHE A 56 -2.66 -14.03 1.61
N MET A 57 -3.88 -13.48 1.73
CA MET A 57 -4.59 -13.43 3.00
C MET A 57 -4.94 -14.83 3.52
N ARG A 58 -5.36 -15.75 2.64
CA ARG A 58 -5.64 -17.15 3.01
C ARG A 58 -4.38 -17.90 3.44
N GLU A 59 -3.28 -17.76 2.71
CA GLU A 59 -1.99 -18.38 3.01
C GLU A 59 -1.46 -17.96 4.39
N HIS A 60 -1.75 -16.72 4.80
CA HIS A 60 -1.34 -16.19 6.11
C HIS A 60 -2.40 -16.38 7.20
N GLY A 61 -3.44 -17.19 6.95
CA GLY A 61 -4.50 -17.47 7.93
C GLY A 61 -5.30 -16.25 8.38
N MET A 62 -5.33 -15.17 7.57
CA MET A 62 -6.00 -13.93 7.91
C MET A 62 -7.53 -14.09 7.75
N TRP A 63 -8.27 -13.61 8.74
CA TRP A 63 -9.73 -13.56 8.63
C TRP A 63 -10.15 -12.35 7.80
N PHE A 64 -10.96 -12.55 6.77
CA PHE A 64 -11.54 -11.47 5.99
C PHE A 64 -12.93 -11.79 5.46
N THR A 65 -13.74 -10.76 5.25
CA THR A 65 -15.03 -10.84 4.59
C THR A 65 -15.18 -9.70 3.58
N GLU A 66 -15.76 -9.99 2.43
CA GLU A 66 -16.06 -9.00 1.38
C GLU A 66 -17.50 -8.54 1.53
N VAL A 67 -17.71 -7.23 1.56
CA VAL A 67 -19.01 -6.61 1.71
C VAL A 67 -19.16 -5.42 0.77
N THR A 68 -20.38 -5.13 0.33
CA THR A 68 -20.66 -4.00 -0.57
C THR A 68 -21.20 -2.78 0.15
N GLY A 69 -21.63 -2.89 1.41
CA GLY A 69 -22.23 -1.80 2.19
C GLY A 69 -21.39 -1.42 3.40
N LEU A 70 -20.92 -0.18 3.48
CA LEU A 70 -20.20 0.34 4.64
C LEU A 70 -21.07 0.33 5.91
N GLU A 71 -22.33 0.73 5.78
CA GLU A 71 -23.26 0.90 6.91
C GLU A 71 -23.56 -0.41 7.66
N ALA A 72 -23.40 -1.54 6.98
CA ALA A 72 -23.62 -2.86 7.57
C ALA A 72 -22.51 -3.26 8.58
N VAL A 73 -21.30 -2.75 8.37
CA VAL A 73 -20.12 -3.19 9.12
C VAL A 73 -19.51 -2.10 10.01
N ILE A 74 -19.80 -0.83 9.75
CA ILE A 74 -19.22 0.30 10.49
C ILE A 74 -19.35 0.20 12.02
N PRO A 75 -20.43 -0.37 12.61
CA PRO A 75 -20.54 -0.54 14.06
C PRO A 75 -19.52 -1.53 14.66
N GLN A 76 -18.93 -2.38 13.83
CA GLN A 76 -17.98 -3.41 14.26
C GLN A 76 -16.53 -2.96 14.14
N LEU A 77 -16.26 -1.90 13.38
CA LEU A 77 -14.91 -1.47 13.03
C LEU A 77 -14.21 -0.74 14.17
N ASP A 78 -12.92 -1.01 14.32
CA ASP A 78 -11.99 -0.25 15.15
C ASP A 78 -11.20 0.76 14.31
N VAL A 79 -10.93 0.38 13.05
CA VAL A 79 -10.27 1.23 12.06
C VAL A 79 -11.07 1.20 10.77
N LEU A 80 -11.34 2.36 10.20
CA LEU A 80 -11.89 2.52 8.86
C LEU A 80 -10.86 3.26 7.98
N TYR A 81 -10.28 2.54 7.03
CA TYR A 81 -9.34 3.08 6.06
C TYR A 81 -10.08 3.34 4.74
N MET A 82 -10.35 4.61 4.45
CA MET A 82 -11.00 5.05 3.24
C MET A 82 -9.99 5.26 2.12
N THR A 83 -10.38 4.96 0.88
CA THR A 83 -9.56 5.20 -0.31
C THR A 83 -10.37 5.89 -1.40
N ARG A 84 -9.71 6.72 -2.18
CA ARG A 84 -10.29 7.37 -3.35
C ARG A 84 -10.52 6.37 -4.48
N ILE A 85 -11.65 6.48 -5.16
CA ILE A 85 -11.90 5.81 -6.44
C ILE A 85 -11.27 6.65 -7.55
N GLN A 86 -10.22 6.14 -8.19
CA GLN A 86 -9.39 6.89 -9.13
C GLN A 86 -9.94 6.76 -10.56
N ARG A 87 -10.50 7.86 -11.10
CA ARG A 87 -11.03 7.90 -12.48
C ARG A 87 -10.01 7.44 -13.52
N GLU A 88 -8.76 7.80 -13.33
CA GLU A 88 -7.63 7.49 -14.21
C GLU A 88 -7.32 5.99 -14.33
N ARG A 89 -7.93 5.15 -13.51
CA ARG A 89 -7.76 3.69 -13.51
C ARG A 89 -8.82 2.94 -14.30
N PHE A 90 -9.87 3.62 -14.72
CA PHE A 90 -10.96 3.02 -15.48
C PHE A 90 -10.72 3.19 -16.98
N VAL A 91 -10.82 2.09 -17.71
CA VAL A 91 -10.79 2.10 -19.17
C VAL A 91 -12.15 2.57 -19.73
N ASP A 92 -13.23 2.11 -19.10
CA ASP A 92 -14.60 2.49 -19.45
C ASP A 92 -15.09 3.62 -18.51
N PRO A 93 -15.39 4.82 -19.03
CA PRO A 93 -15.96 5.91 -18.24
C PRO A 93 -17.30 5.57 -17.57
N LEU A 94 -18.11 4.70 -18.18
CA LEU A 94 -19.41 4.28 -17.62
C LEU A 94 -19.22 3.40 -16.37
N GLU A 95 -18.17 2.60 -16.32
CA GLU A 95 -17.82 1.82 -15.14
C GLU A 95 -17.43 2.75 -13.97
N TYR A 96 -16.66 3.80 -14.24
CA TYR A 96 -16.34 4.82 -13.24
C TYR A 96 -17.59 5.52 -12.69
N GLU A 97 -18.51 5.95 -13.56
CA GLU A 97 -19.73 6.66 -13.12
C GLU A 97 -20.62 5.76 -12.24
N ARG A 98 -20.61 4.44 -12.43
CA ARG A 98 -21.32 3.49 -11.56
C ARG A 98 -20.66 3.33 -10.17
N CYS A 99 -19.35 3.48 -10.10
CA CYS A 99 -18.60 3.34 -8.86
C CYS A 99 -18.43 4.67 -8.11
N LYS A 100 -18.50 5.80 -8.82
CA LYS A 100 -18.33 7.13 -8.24
C LYS A 100 -19.38 7.42 -7.17
N GLY A 101 -18.91 7.93 -6.04
CA GLY A 101 -19.80 8.37 -4.95
C GLY A 101 -20.54 7.23 -4.21
N VAL A 102 -20.26 5.96 -4.51
CA VAL A 102 -20.87 4.81 -3.81
C VAL A 102 -20.53 4.82 -2.32
N TYR A 103 -19.32 5.25 -1.98
CA TYR A 103 -18.87 5.35 -0.59
C TYR A 103 -18.50 6.78 -0.26
N VAL A 104 -19.45 7.53 0.28
CA VAL A 104 -19.19 8.84 0.89
C VAL A 104 -19.35 8.69 2.40
N LEU A 105 -18.27 8.85 3.14
CA LEU A 105 -18.32 8.90 4.60
C LEU A 105 -18.84 10.28 5.04
N THR A 106 -19.93 10.27 5.78
CA THR A 106 -20.54 11.46 6.37
C THR A 106 -20.59 11.35 7.88
N ARG A 107 -20.74 12.45 8.59
CA ARG A 107 -20.91 12.46 10.05
C ARG A 107 -22.08 11.59 10.49
N ARG A 108 -23.20 11.61 9.76
CA ARG A 108 -24.37 10.75 10.03
C ARG A 108 -24.04 9.25 10.00
N LYS A 109 -23.15 8.80 9.11
CA LYS A 109 -22.72 7.40 9.08
C LYS A 109 -21.86 7.06 10.29
N LEU A 110 -21.07 8.00 10.78
CA LEU A 110 -20.26 7.84 11.99
C LEU A 110 -21.09 7.77 13.28
N ASP A 111 -22.35 8.20 13.30
CA ASP A 111 -23.23 8.06 14.47
C ASP A 111 -23.46 6.61 14.88
N ARG A 112 -23.31 5.68 13.92
CA ARG A 112 -23.44 4.23 14.12
C ARG A 112 -22.12 3.54 14.46
N ALA A 113 -21.02 4.25 14.37
CA ALA A 113 -19.68 3.71 14.60
C ALA A 113 -19.34 3.71 16.11
N LYS A 114 -18.31 2.94 16.46
CA LYS A 114 -17.72 3.00 17.81
C LYS A 114 -17.21 4.40 18.09
N LYS A 115 -17.22 4.81 19.36
CA LYS A 115 -16.64 6.10 19.80
C LYS A 115 -15.14 6.17 19.56
N GLU A 116 -14.48 5.05 19.65
CA GLU A 116 -13.03 4.87 19.50
C GLU A 116 -12.61 4.55 18.06
N LEU A 117 -13.53 4.51 17.10
CA LEU A 117 -13.20 4.27 15.69
C LEU A 117 -12.11 5.26 15.23
N LEU A 118 -11.12 4.76 14.51
CA LEU A 118 -10.13 5.59 13.82
C LEU A 118 -10.44 5.63 12.33
N VAL A 119 -10.75 6.83 11.82
CA VAL A 119 -10.96 7.06 10.38
C VAL A 119 -9.65 7.52 9.77
N MET A 120 -9.15 6.75 8.82
CA MET A 120 -7.88 6.94 8.14
C MET A 120 -8.08 7.15 6.63
N HIS A 121 -7.18 7.87 6.00
CA HIS A 121 -7.17 8.10 4.55
C HIS A 121 -5.76 8.46 4.08
N PRO A 122 -5.24 7.91 2.96
CA PRO A 122 -3.88 8.19 2.49
C PRO A 122 -3.69 9.61 1.94
N LEU A 123 -4.77 10.36 1.74
CA LEU A 123 -4.81 11.68 1.12
C LEU A 123 -4.09 11.74 -0.27
N PRO A 124 -4.44 12.67 -1.17
CA PRO A 124 -5.56 13.61 -1.05
C PRO A 124 -6.92 12.95 -1.21
N ARG A 125 -7.93 13.46 -0.55
CA ARG A 125 -9.33 13.06 -0.77
C ARG A 125 -10.01 13.99 -1.79
N VAL A 126 -11.12 13.53 -2.36
CA VAL A 126 -11.98 14.32 -3.26
C VAL A 126 -13.39 14.42 -2.66
N ASP A 127 -14.20 13.37 -2.80
CA ASP A 127 -15.60 13.34 -2.39
C ASP A 127 -15.95 12.14 -1.48
N GLU A 128 -15.00 11.23 -1.27
CA GLU A 128 -15.22 10.01 -0.47
C GLU A 128 -15.31 10.23 1.03
N ILE A 129 -14.91 11.40 1.52
CA ILE A 129 -15.13 11.86 2.91
C ILE A 129 -15.69 13.27 2.86
N ALA A 130 -16.88 13.45 3.41
CA ALA A 130 -17.52 14.76 3.50
C ALA A 130 -16.75 15.69 4.46
N ILE A 131 -16.80 17.01 4.20
CA ILE A 131 -16.04 18.01 4.95
C ILE A 131 -16.45 18.04 6.44
N ASP A 132 -17.72 17.76 6.75
CA ASP A 132 -18.24 17.72 8.10
C ASP A 132 -17.61 16.63 8.99
N VAL A 133 -16.89 15.67 8.40
CA VAL A 133 -16.14 14.65 9.12
C VAL A 133 -14.82 15.19 9.68
N ASP A 134 -14.27 16.27 9.13
CA ASP A 134 -12.96 16.82 9.56
C ASP A 134 -12.92 17.22 11.02
N ASP A 135 -14.06 17.70 11.55
CA ASP A 135 -14.19 18.12 12.95
C ASP A 135 -14.53 16.96 13.89
N ASP A 136 -14.69 15.73 13.37
CA ASP A 136 -14.96 14.57 14.19
C ASP A 136 -13.66 14.07 14.84
N PRO A 137 -13.61 13.85 16.18
CA PRO A 137 -12.39 13.41 16.87
C PRO A 137 -11.87 12.05 16.41
N ARG A 138 -12.66 11.28 15.67
CA ARG A 138 -12.30 10.00 15.07
C ARG A 138 -11.55 10.16 13.73
N ALA A 139 -11.60 11.35 13.12
CA ALA A 139 -10.92 11.67 11.86
C ALA A 139 -9.43 11.93 12.09
N VAL A 140 -8.61 10.88 11.95
CA VAL A 140 -7.15 10.95 12.23
C VAL A 140 -6.28 11.00 10.97
N TYR A 141 -6.85 11.18 9.79
CA TYR A 141 -6.11 11.16 8.52
C TYR A 141 -5.12 12.33 8.36
N PHE A 142 -5.34 13.49 8.99
CA PHE A 142 -4.36 14.57 9.02
C PHE A 142 -3.17 14.24 9.95
N GLU A 143 -3.44 13.64 11.11
CA GLU A 143 -2.38 13.10 11.98
C GLU A 143 -1.61 11.98 11.27
N GLN A 144 -2.32 11.08 10.58
CA GLN A 144 -1.72 10.02 9.77
C GLN A 144 -0.73 10.59 8.74
N ALA A 145 -1.08 11.66 8.02
CA ALA A 145 -0.19 12.31 7.06
C ALA A 145 1.07 12.86 7.74
N ARG A 146 0.92 13.49 8.92
CA ARG A 146 2.04 13.97 9.73
C ARG A 146 2.96 12.84 10.20
N TYR A 147 2.39 11.74 10.70
CA TYR A 147 3.18 10.57 11.10
C TYR A 147 3.85 9.89 9.89
N GLY A 148 3.22 9.91 8.73
CA GLY A 148 3.85 9.46 7.49
C GLY A 148 5.09 10.27 7.11
N MET A 149 5.12 11.57 7.40
CA MET A 149 6.31 12.41 7.26
C MET A 149 7.41 11.98 8.23
N TYR A 150 7.08 11.81 9.51
CA TYR A 150 8.06 11.41 10.52
C TYR A 150 8.64 10.01 10.25
N ALA A 151 7.81 9.06 9.80
CA ALA A 151 8.29 7.74 9.41
C ALA A 151 9.27 7.79 8.23
N ARG A 152 9.01 8.64 7.23
CA ARG A 152 9.95 8.86 6.12
C ARG A 152 11.25 9.51 6.57
N MET A 153 11.17 10.50 7.48
CA MET A 153 12.37 11.15 8.04
C MET A 153 13.24 10.14 8.79
N ALA A 154 12.64 9.30 9.64
CA ALA A 154 13.35 8.26 10.37
C ALA A 154 14.03 7.28 9.40
N LEU A 155 13.28 6.77 8.41
CA LEU A 155 13.81 5.85 7.41
C LEU A 155 14.98 6.44 6.61
N LEU A 156 14.87 7.71 6.18
CA LEU A 156 15.96 8.40 5.48
C LEU A 156 17.19 8.59 6.38
N THR A 157 16.98 8.90 7.66
CA THR A 157 18.05 9.02 8.63
C THR A 157 18.77 7.69 8.84
N ASP A 158 18.01 6.61 9.00
CA ASP A 158 18.58 5.27 9.15
C ASP A 158 19.40 4.87 7.91
N LEU A 159 18.84 5.09 6.70
CA LEU A 159 19.55 4.79 5.46
C LEU A 159 20.81 5.66 5.26
N ALA A 160 20.78 6.92 5.72
CA ALA A 160 21.95 7.80 5.63
C ALA A 160 23.06 7.43 6.61
N ASN A 161 22.68 6.87 7.77
CA ASN A 161 23.61 6.45 8.82
C ASN A 161 24.12 5.02 8.64
N GLN A 162 23.50 4.21 7.78
CA GLN A 162 24.03 2.88 7.48
C GLN A 162 25.41 3.02 6.81
N GLU A 163 26.40 2.33 7.38
CA GLU A 163 27.65 2.13 6.68
C GLU A 163 27.37 1.42 5.37
N ARG A 164 27.65 2.10 4.26
CA ARG A 164 27.55 1.45 2.96
C ARG A 164 28.59 0.34 2.96
N GLU A 165 28.14 -0.90 2.91
CA GLU A 165 29.01 -1.99 2.50
C GLU A 165 29.69 -1.52 1.21
N LYS A 166 31.01 -1.35 1.26
CA LYS A 166 31.75 -1.05 0.03
C LYS A 166 31.45 -2.23 -0.89
N PRO A 167 30.92 -1.98 -2.09
CA PRO A 167 30.71 -3.08 -3.03
C PRO A 167 32.06 -3.80 -3.14
N GLU A 168 32.04 -5.13 -3.02
CA GLU A 168 33.25 -5.92 -3.24
C GLU A 168 33.91 -5.42 -4.51
N PRO A 169 35.23 -5.20 -4.52
CA PRO A 169 35.93 -4.69 -5.69
C PRO A 169 35.65 -5.65 -6.85
N VAL A 170 34.74 -5.26 -7.71
CA VAL A 170 34.49 -5.97 -8.95
C VAL A 170 35.73 -5.72 -9.80
N GLU A 171 36.49 -6.77 -10.10
CA GLU A 171 37.66 -6.66 -10.99
C GLU A 171 37.25 -5.97 -12.29
N ILE A 172 37.78 -4.79 -12.50
CA ILE A 172 37.59 -4.04 -13.77
C ILE A 172 38.50 -4.71 -14.80
N GLY A 173 38.05 -5.85 -15.32
CA GLY A 173 38.66 -6.43 -16.52
C GLY A 173 38.02 -5.85 -17.77
N VAL A 174 38.70 -5.93 -18.90
CA VAL A 174 38.11 -5.66 -20.23
C VAL A 174 37.03 -6.73 -20.45
N LYS A 175 35.78 -6.40 -20.11
CA LYS A 175 34.67 -7.36 -20.10
C LYS A 175 33.61 -6.97 -21.13
N PRO A 176 32.86 -7.93 -21.65
CA PRO A 176 31.88 -7.67 -22.68
C PRO A 176 30.83 -6.67 -22.20
N VAL A 177 30.51 -5.71 -23.05
CA VAL A 177 29.42 -4.76 -22.82
C VAL A 177 28.10 -5.54 -22.75
N CYS A 178 27.27 -5.20 -21.78
CA CYS A 178 25.97 -5.84 -21.64
C CYS A 178 25.14 -5.73 -22.92
N SER A 179 24.68 -6.84 -23.45
CA SER A 179 23.88 -6.90 -24.69
C SER A 179 22.37 -6.72 -24.48
N ASN A 180 21.92 -6.40 -23.25
CA ASN A 180 20.51 -6.14 -22.96
C ASN A 180 20.13 -4.73 -23.39
N PRO A 181 19.25 -4.52 -24.40
CA PRO A 181 18.88 -3.20 -24.87
C PRO A 181 18.18 -2.32 -23.80
N ASN A 182 17.59 -2.96 -22.79
CA ASN A 182 16.91 -2.27 -21.67
C ASN A 182 17.83 -2.07 -20.44
N CYS A 183 19.12 -2.39 -20.55
CA CYS A 183 20.04 -2.15 -19.46
C CYS A 183 20.37 -0.66 -19.35
N ILE A 184 20.46 -0.13 -18.14
CA ILE A 184 20.84 1.27 -17.89
C ILE A 184 22.19 1.62 -18.54
N THR A 185 23.09 0.67 -18.70
CA THR A 185 24.38 0.86 -19.36
C THR A 185 24.28 1.18 -20.86
N GLN A 186 23.09 0.98 -21.47
CA GLN A 186 22.85 1.36 -22.87
C GLN A 186 22.47 2.82 -23.02
N THR A 187 21.99 3.45 -21.97
CA THR A 187 21.60 4.89 -21.97
C THR A 187 22.58 5.76 -21.20
N GLU A 188 23.17 5.23 -20.13
CA GLU A 188 24.09 5.93 -19.25
C GLU A 188 25.54 5.50 -19.51
N HIS A 189 26.14 6.03 -20.56
CA HIS A 189 27.45 5.59 -21.06
C HIS A 189 28.63 5.90 -20.13
N TYR A 190 28.43 6.68 -19.07
CA TYR A 190 29.43 6.95 -18.04
C TYR A 190 29.52 5.85 -17.00
N LEU A 191 28.57 4.92 -16.96
CA LEU A 191 28.59 3.80 -16.04
C LEU A 191 29.64 2.76 -16.45
N PRO A 192 30.55 2.37 -15.54
CA PRO A 192 31.54 1.36 -15.85
C PRO A 192 30.86 -0.01 -16.07
N PRO A 193 31.38 -0.86 -16.98
CA PRO A 193 30.87 -2.21 -17.16
C PRO A 193 31.20 -3.07 -15.94
N LEU A 194 30.23 -3.24 -15.05
CA LEU A 194 30.37 -4.07 -13.85
C LEU A 194 29.82 -5.47 -14.08
N VAL A 195 30.55 -6.46 -13.63
CA VAL A 195 30.19 -7.87 -13.72
C VAL A 195 30.10 -8.47 -12.33
N LYS A 196 29.08 -9.28 -12.08
CA LYS A 196 28.93 -10.09 -10.86
C LYS A 196 28.85 -11.57 -11.20
N GLN A 197 29.35 -12.40 -10.31
CA GLN A 197 29.22 -13.87 -10.41
C GLN A 197 27.86 -14.30 -9.83
N ASN A 198 27.12 -15.07 -10.61
CA ASN A 198 25.90 -15.70 -10.15
C ASN A 198 25.93 -17.19 -10.53
N GLY A 199 26.14 -18.07 -9.53
CA GLY A 199 26.25 -19.50 -9.77
C GLY A 199 27.40 -19.92 -10.70
N GLY A 200 28.51 -19.17 -10.72
CA GLY A 200 29.65 -19.42 -11.60
C GLY A 200 29.53 -18.84 -13.02
N VAL A 201 28.47 -18.09 -13.28
CA VAL A 201 28.23 -17.42 -14.56
C VAL A 201 28.42 -15.90 -14.39
N ASP A 202 29.14 -15.28 -15.34
CA ASP A 202 29.32 -13.83 -15.38
C ASP A 202 28.01 -13.15 -15.80
N CYS A 203 27.48 -12.27 -14.94
CA CYS A 203 26.27 -11.53 -15.19
C CYS A 203 26.52 -10.01 -15.09
N CYS A 204 25.75 -9.24 -15.86
CA CYS A 204 25.76 -7.79 -15.74
C CYS A 204 25.28 -7.38 -14.34
N ALA A 205 26.07 -6.59 -13.59
CA ALA A 205 25.73 -6.16 -12.24
C ALA A 205 24.50 -5.27 -12.17
N TYR A 206 24.10 -4.64 -13.29
CA TYR A 206 22.96 -3.72 -13.35
C TYR A 206 21.63 -4.39 -13.72
N CYS A 207 21.64 -5.45 -14.54
CA CYS A 207 20.40 -6.04 -15.05
C CYS A 207 20.35 -7.57 -14.99
N ASP A 208 21.32 -8.21 -14.36
CA ASP A 208 21.42 -9.67 -14.15
C ASP A 208 21.51 -10.51 -15.44
N LYS A 209 21.59 -9.87 -16.61
CA LYS A 209 21.76 -10.61 -17.85
C LYS A 209 23.13 -11.29 -17.92
N GLU A 210 23.12 -12.56 -18.27
CA GLU A 210 24.32 -13.36 -18.53
C GLU A 210 25.17 -12.69 -19.63
N LEU A 211 26.46 -12.55 -19.35
CA LEU A 211 27.45 -11.99 -20.28
C LEU A 211 28.16 -13.14 -20.97
N ARG A 212 28.02 -13.22 -22.26
CA ARG A 212 28.69 -14.21 -23.11
C ARG A 212 29.83 -13.58 -23.88
#